data_b05cc50074e7e26a001ed827229cdcc5
#
_entry.id   b05cc50074e7e26a001ed827229cdcc5
#
_cell.length_a   1.000
_cell.length_b   1.000
_cell.length_c   1.000
_cell.angle_alpha   90.00
_cell.angle_beta   90.00
_cell.angle_gamma   90.00
#
_symmetry.space_group_name_H-M   'P 1'
#
loop_
_entity.id
_entity.type
_entity.pdbx_description
1 polymer ?
#
loop_
_entity_poly.entity_id
_entity_poly.type
_entity_poly.pdbx_seq_one_letter_code
_entity_poly.pdbx_strand_id
1 'polypeptide(L)'
;MITISFAFFFGLCVRQVGLPPLVGFLAAGFAINIAGPTLGMPDYTGETLGHVAHLGVLLLLFTVGLKLKLAQIAQPQVIGGALLHFAISVAVFMPGLKLFMGLDWNAALLLSIALSFSSTVLAAKLLETKRELGAFHGRTAIGILIVQDIIALVVLAVWSGQVPNIWALLIFGVPLLRPVLHRLLDFAGHDELLVLMGMMLSLVIGGMGFEAMGLSSEIGALVMGVLLSTHTRAKELGASLWSLKEIFLVGFFLQIGLTGLPDWGAMVFALAVGIALALKGVLFFALMVAFKLRARSAFLTALSLTAYSEFGLIVAAGVLPEYLVPLAIAVSISFVISAPLNRYAHPIFEHLENRLRHYERDTMHPDEQPRNMGDADVLIFGMGRTGSAAYRSIEEQGLKPLGLDADTYTAKAHHEAGRNVLFADAEDSNFWRSCNLGQVKAAILAMDDLEAKLIAARSLRQRGFSGPIVAHALHEAHQDQIREAGADYTYLTMNQAGISLAEQTTEAMAKT
;
A
#
# COMPACT_ATOMS: atom_id res chain seq x y z
N MET A 1 -26.21 -7.33 -16.78
CA MET A 1 -26.83 -8.02 -15.63
C MET A 1 -26.11 -9.33 -15.32
N ILE A 2 -26.07 -10.32 -16.22
CA ILE A 2 -25.38 -11.62 -16.02
C ILE A 2 -23.92 -11.45 -15.62
N THR A 3 -23.17 -10.59 -16.32
CA THR A 3 -21.76 -10.28 -16.07
C THR A 3 -21.51 -9.83 -14.63
N ILE A 4 -22.36 -8.93 -14.11
CA ILE A 4 -22.26 -8.43 -12.74
C ILE A 4 -22.53 -9.54 -11.74
N SER A 5 -23.52 -10.42 -12.01
CA SER A 5 -23.84 -11.54 -11.15
C SER A 5 -22.68 -12.53 -11.06
N PHE A 6 -22.07 -12.88 -12.19
CA PHE A 6 -20.89 -13.75 -12.21
C PHE A 6 -19.73 -13.12 -11.41
N ALA A 7 -19.42 -11.84 -11.66
CA ALA A 7 -18.39 -11.12 -10.91
C ALA A 7 -18.66 -11.16 -9.41
N PHE A 8 -19.89 -10.89 -8.99
CA PHE A 8 -20.27 -10.90 -7.58
C PHE A 8 -20.09 -12.28 -6.95
N PHE A 9 -20.67 -13.33 -7.55
CA PHE A 9 -20.62 -14.67 -6.96
C PHE A 9 -19.21 -15.25 -6.91
N PHE A 10 -18.45 -15.14 -7.99
CA PHE A 10 -17.06 -15.61 -8.01
C PHE A 10 -16.17 -14.79 -7.08
N GLY A 11 -16.33 -13.47 -7.05
CA GLY A 11 -15.62 -12.60 -6.12
C GLY A 11 -15.95 -12.91 -4.65
N LEU A 12 -17.24 -13.21 -4.35
CA LEU A 12 -17.67 -13.59 -3.02
C LEU A 12 -17.07 -14.94 -2.59
N CYS A 13 -17.10 -15.96 -3.45
CA CYS A 13 -16.51 -17.27 -3.18
C CYS A 13 -15.02 -17.17 -2.86
N VAL A 14 -14.28 -16.44 -3.67
CA VAL A 14 -12.84 -16.23 -3.48
C VAL A 14 -12.55 -15.46 -2.18
N ARG A 15 -13.36 -14.45 -1.87
CA ARG A 15 -13.23 -13.67 -0.63
C ARG A 15 -13.49 -14.50 0.62
N GLN A 16 -14.43 -15.44 0.59
CA GLN A 16 -14.72 -16.34 1.73
C GLN A 16 -13.53 -17.24 2.07
N VAL A 17 -12.72 -17.58 1.07
CA VAL A 17 -11.46 -18.35 1.27
C VAL A 17 -10.31 -17.45 1.73
N GLY A 18 -10.54 -16.13 1.90
CA GLY A 18 -9.54 -15.17 2.37
C GLY A 18 -8.60 -14.66 1.28
N LEU A 19 -8.95 -14.85 0.01
CA LEU A 19 -8.18 -14.39 -1.15
C LEU A 19 -8.73 -13.06 -1.72
N PRO A 20 -7.92 -12.30 -2.45
CA PRO A 20 -8.38 -11.09 -3.12
C PRO A 20 -9.49 -11.37 -4.15
N PRO A 21 -10.59 -10.60 -4.17
CA PRO A 21 -11.70 -10.79 -5.11
C PRO A 21 -11.30 -10.72 -6.59
N LEU A 22 -10.17 -10.08 -6.92
CA LEU A 22 -9.64 -9.97 -8.29
C LEU A 22 -9.47 -11.33 -8.97
N VAL A 23 -9.02 -12.35 -8.21
CA VAL A 23 -8.92 -13.74 -8.70
C VAL A 23 -10.30 -14.29 -9.09
N GLY A 24 -11.32 -13.96 -8.30
CA GLY A 24 -12.71 -14.32 -8.60
C GLY A 24 -13.24 -13.63 -9.86
N PHE A 25 -12.89 -12.37 -10.08
CA PHE A 25 -13.32 -11.62 -11.28
C PHE A 25 -12.71 -12.20 -12.55
N LEU A 26 -11.44 -12.59 -12.53
CA LEU A 26 -10.80 -13.28 -13.64
C LEU A 26 -11.48 -14.64 -13.92
N ALA A 27 -11.73 -15.42 -12.86
CA ALA A 27 -12.43 -16.70 -12.97
C ALA A 27 -13.86 -16.54 -13.49
N ALA A 28 -14.56 -15.47 -13.11
CA ALA A 28 -15.87 -15.10 -13.64
C ALA A 28 -15.80 -14.82 -15.15
N GLY A 29 -14.76 -14.13 -15.62
CA GLY A 29 -14.51 -13.89 -17.03
C GLY A 29 -14.36 -15.20 -17.83
N PHE A 30 -13.57 -16.15 -17.33
CA PHE A 30 -13.44 -17.48 -17.93
C PHE A 30 -14.77 -18.24 -17.94
N ALA A 31 -15.52 -18.19 -16.83
CA ALA A 31 -16.82 -18.85 -16.73
C ALA A 31 -17.84 -18.26 -17.72
N ILE A 32 -17.84 -16.95 -17.92
CA ILE A 32 -18.66 -16.27 -18.92
C ILE A 32 -18.21 -16.64 -20.35
N ASN A 33 -16.91 -16.76 -20.60
CA ASN A 33 -16.39 -17.19 -21.91
C ASN A 33 -16.93 -18.58 -22.28
N ILE A 34 -17.00 -19.52 -21.31
CA ILE A 34 -17.53 -20.87 -21.52
C ILE A 34 -19.06 -20.88 -21.65
N ALA A 35 -19.76 -20.21 -20.73
CA ALA A 35 -21.21 -20.29 -20.59
C ALA A 35 -21.97 -19.22 -21.38
N GLY A 36 -21.31 -18.15 -21.78
CA GLY A 36 -21.93 -17.00 -22.48
C GLY A 36 -22.73 -17.38 -23.74
N PRO A 37 -22.20 -18.18 -24.66
CA PRO A 37 -22.93 -18.62 -25.84
C PRO A 37 -24.23 -19.37 -25.50
N THR A 38 -24.21 -20.20 -24.47
CA THR A 38 -25.38 -20.96 -24.00
C THR A 38 -26.40 -20.11 -23.26
N LEU A 39 -25.95 -18.99 -22.66
CA LEU A 39 -26.78 -18.03 -21.94
C LEU A 39 -27.32 -16.90 -22.85
N GLY A 40 -27.04 -16.97 -24.16
CA GLY A 40 -27.50 -15.97 -25.14
C GLY A 40 -26.86 -14.61 -24.95
N MET A 41 -25.61 -14.53 -24.46
CA MET A 41 -24.89 -13.27 -24.31
C MET A 41 -24.47 -12.75 -25.69
N PRO A 42 -24.63 -11.42 -25.95
CA PRO A 42 -24.23 -10.83 -27.23
C PRO A 42 -22.70 -10.81 -27.39
N ASP A 43 -22.19 -10.99 -28.60
CA ASP A 43 -20.75 -10.99 -28.92
C ASP A 43 -20.06 -9.64 -28.61
N TYR A 44 -20.81 -8.52 -28.64
CA TYR A 44 -20.28 -7.18 -28.32
C TYR A 44 -20.06 -6.93 -26.80
N THR A 45 -20.37 -7.92 -25.95
CA THR A 45 -20.15 -7.79 -24.48
C THR A 45 -18.68 -7.49 -24.16
N GLY A 46 -17.75 -8.06 -24.95
CA GLY A 46 -16.31 -7.83 -24.80
C GLY A 46 -15.88 -6.39 -25.09
N GLU A 47 -16.42 -5.78 -26.16
CA GLU A 47 -16.07 -4.40 -26.55
C GLU A 47 -16.55 -3.37 -25.50
N THR A 48 -17.82 -3.48 -25.08
CA THR A 48 -18.37 -2.60 -24.03
C THR A 48 -17.57 -2.75 -22.73
N LEU A 49 -17.19 -3.99 -22.37
CA LEU A 49 -16.41 -4.24 -21.19
C LEU A 49 -14.98 -3.68 -21.30
N GLY A 50 -14.42 -3.65 -22.52
CA GLY A 50 -13.16 -3.02 -22.83
C GLY A 50 -13.12 -1.53 -22.50
N HIS A 51 -14.16 -0.80 -22.89
CA HIS A 51 -14.29 0.62 -22.53
C HIS A 51 -14.37 0.82 -21.00
N VAL A 52 -15.17 -0.01 -20.33
CA VAL A 52 -15.29 0.03 -18.85
C VAL A 52 -13.94 -0.28 -18.19
N ALA A 53 -13.22 -1.27 -18.70
CA ALA A 53 -11.90 -1.65 -18.22
C ALA A 53 -10.89 -0.50 -18.36
N HIS A 54 -10.87 0.17 -19.51
CA HIS A 54 -9.99 1.32 -19.77
C HIS A 54 -10.26 2.47 -18.80
N LEU A 55 -11.52 2.81 -18.55
CA LEU A 55 -11.88 3.82 -17.53
C LEU A 55 -11.36 3.42 -16.15
N GLY A 56 -11.41 2.13 -15.81
CA GLY A 56 -10.86 1.60 -14.56
C GLY A 56 -9.35 1.81 -14.43
N VAL A 57 -8.62 1.57 -15.52
CA VAL A 57 -7.17 1.80 -15.59
C VAL A 57 -6.83 3.29 -15.40
N LEU A 58 -7.54 4.19 -16.08
CA LEU A 58 -7.31 5.64 -15.94
C LEU A 58 -7.57 6.11 -14.51
N LEU A 59 -8.67 5.69 -13.89
CA LEU A 59 -8.96 6.03 -12.48
C LEU A 59 -7.93 5.43 -11.52
N LEU A 60 -7.45 4.20 -11.79
CA LEU A 60 -6.39 3.59 -11.00
C LEU A 60 -5.13 4.45 -11.05
N LEU A 61 -4.67 4.80 -12.24
CA LEU A 61 -3.47 5.62 -12.45
C LEU A 61 -3.58 7.01 -11.83
N PHE A 62 -4.73 7.66 -11.98
CA PHE A 62 -5.00 8.94 -11.33
C PHE A 62 -4.89 8.82 -9.80
N THR A 63 -5.52 7.80 -9.20
CA THR A 63 -5.46 7.60 -7.74
C THR A 63 -4.06 7.20 -7.24
N VAL A 64 -3.28 6.50 -8.05
CA VAL A 64 -1.84 6.26 -7.80
C VAL A 64 -1.10 7.60 -7.83
N GLY A 65 -1.34 8.44 -8.84
CA GLY A 65 -0.76 9.79 -8.92
C GLY A 65 -1.04 10.64 -7.68
N LEU A 66 -2.27 10.62 -7.15
CA LEU A 66 -2.63 11.34 -5.91
C LEU A 66 -1.82 10.90 -4.69
N LYS A 67 -1.33 9.67 -4.65
CA LYS A 67 -0.51 9.14 -3.55
C LYS A 67 0.98 9.43 -3.71
N LEU A 68 1.42 9.89 -4.88
CA LEU A 68 2.81 10.17 -5.23
C LEU A 68 3.35 11.37 -4.46
N LYS A 69 4.05 11.10 -3.35
CA LYS A 69 4.82 12.12 -2.61
C LYS A 69 6.30 11.96 -2.95
N LEU A 70 6.83 12.82 -3.82
CA LEU A 70 8.22 12.77 -4.28
C LEU A 70 9.26 12.75 -3.15
N ALA A 71 8.97 13.38 -2.01
CA ALA A 71 9.84 13.37 -0.84
C ALA A 71 10.01 11.95 -0.21
N GLN A 72 9.04 11.06 -0.37
CA GLN A 72 9.12 9.67 0.13
C GLN A 72 9.96 8.77 -0.77
N ILE A 73 10.06 9.12 -2.05
CA ILE A 73 10.77 8.34 -3.07
C ILE A 73 12.27 8.58 -3.00
N ALA A 74 12.72 9.74 -2.51
CA ALA A 74 14.12 10.17 -2.54
C ALA A 74 15.06 9.41 -1.59
N GLN A 75 14.62 8.29 -1.01
CA GLN A 75 15.44 7.47 -0.11
C GLN A 75 16.26 6.44 -0.91
N PRO A 76 17.56 6.25 -0.62
CA PRO A 76 18.43 5.35 -1.37
C PRO A 76 17.94 3.91 -1.45
N GLN A 77 17.37 3.36 -0.35
CA GLN A 77 16.81 2.01 -0.29
C GLN A 77 15.56 1.87 -1.15
N VAL A 78 14.81 2.94 -1.36
CA VAL A 78 13.61 2.95 -2.21
C VAL A 78 14.00 2.97 -3.69
N ILE A 79 14.75 3.99 -4.12
CA ILE A 79 15.17 4.12 -5.52
C ILE A 79 16.09 2.97 -5.91
N GLY A 80 17.14 2.73 -5.10
CA GLY A 80 18.11 1.67 -5.38
C GLY A 80 17.47 0.28 -5.34
N GLY A 81 16.58 0.02 -4.35
CA GLY A 81 15.84 -1.23 -4.25
C GLY A 81 14.95 -1.47 -5.47
N ALA A 82 14.20 -0.46 -5.93
CA ALA A 82 13.34 -0.58 -7.10
C ALA A 82 14.14 -0.80 -8.39
N LEU A 83 15.15 0.06 -8.65
CA LEU A 83 15.93 0.00 -9.89
C LEU A 83 16.80 -1.27 -9.98
N LEU A 84 17.48 -1.66 -8.89
CA LEU A 84 18.30 -2.87 -8.88
C LEU A 84 17.43 -4.12 -8.99
N HIS A 85 16.30 -4.19 -8.26
CA HIS A 85 15.37 -5.30 -8.41
C HIS A 85 14.86 -5.41 -9.85
N PHE A 86 14.42 -4.29 -10.45
CA PHE A 86 13.96 -4.25 -11.83
C PHE A 86 15.05 -4.74 -12.80
N ALA A 87 16.24 -4.18 -12.72
CA ALA A 87 17.36 -4.53 -13.61
C ALA A 87 17.77 -6.02 -13.47
N ILE A 88 17.91 -6.52 -12.23
CA ILE A 88 18.26 -7.91 -11.98
C ILE A 88 17.14 -8.85 -12.44
N SER A 89 15.86 -8.51 -12.16
CA SER A 89 14.72 -9.31 -12.60
C SER A 89 14.68 -9.42 -14.11
N VAL A 90 14.83 -8.32 -14.84
CA VAL A 90 14.87 -8.32 -16.31
C VAL A 90 16.08 -9.15 -16.79
N ALA A 91 17.25 -8.96 -16.21
CA ALA A 91 18.47 -9.69 -16.58
C ALA A 91 18.35 -11.22 -16.34
N VAL A 92 17.55 -11.65 -15.37
CA VAL A 92 17.32 -13.08 -15.07
C VAL A 92 16.15 -13.65 -15.90
N PHE A 93 15.02 -12.95 -15.93
CA PHE A 93 13.83 -13.45 -16.63
C PHE A 93 13.99 -13.46 -18.14
N MET A 94 14.59 -12.44 -18.73
CA MET A 94 14.71 -12.31 -20.18
C MET A 94 15.47 -13.51 -20.82
N PRO A 95 16.70 -13.89 -20.39
CA PRO A 95 17.36 -15.07 -20.93
C PRO A 95 16.65 -16.36 -20.53
N GLY A 96 16.03 -16.42 -19.33
CA GLY A 96 15.24 -17.58 -18.91
C GLY A 96 14.04 -17.82 -19.84
N LEU A 97 13.27 -16.81 -20.12
CA LEU A 97 12.12 -16.89 -21.04
C LEU A 97 12.56 -17.26 -22.48
N LYS A 98 13.69 -16.69 -22.94
CA LYS A 98 14.28 -17.05 -24.22
C LYS A 98 14.68 -18.51 -24.29
N LEU A 99 15.38 -19.00 -23.26
CA LEU A 99 15.96 -20.35 -23.24
C LEU A 99 14.91 -21.44 -23.04
N PHE A 100 14.00 -21.24 -22.08
CA PHE A 100 13.02 -22.27 -21.67
C PHE A 100 11.73 -22.25 -22.48
N MET A 101 11.32 -21.07 -22.99
CA MET A 101 10.08 -20.93 -23.74
C MET A 101 10.30 -20.65 -25.22
N GLY A 102 11.53 -20.46 -25.67
CA GLY A 102 11.85 -20.21 -27.08
C GLY A 102 11.38 -18.87 -27.63
N LEU A 103 11.03 -17.90 -26.75
CA LEU A 103 10.51 -16.59 -27.14
C LEU A 103 11.56 -15.81 -27.95
N ASP A 104 11.10 -14.91 -28.81
CA ASP A 104 11.97 -13.91 -29.40
C ASP A 104 12.45 -12.90 -28.34
N TRP A 105 13.52 -12.16 -28.63
CA TRP A 105 14.14 -11.26 -27.66
C TRP A 105 13.20 -10.13 -27.23
N ASN A 106 12.35 -9.61 -28.13
CA ASN A 106 11.43 -8.53 -27.82
C ASN A 106 10.32 -9.00 -26.85
N ALA A 107 9.68 -10.14 -27.15
CA ALA A 107 8.68 -10.74 -26.28
C ALA A 107 9.28 -11.13 -24.91
N ALA A 108 10.48 -11.75 -24.92
CA ALA A 108 11.17 -12.08 -23.67
C ALA A 108 11.50 -10.85 -22.84
N LEU A 109 11.94 -9.75 -23.45
CA LEU A 109 12.19 -8.47 -22.77
C LEU A 109 10.91 -7.91 -22.14
N LEU A 110 9.85 -7.78 -22.92
CA LEU A 110 8.58 -7.20 -22.47
C LEU A 110 7.92 -8.02 -21.36
N LEU A 111 7.93 -9.35 -21.49
CA LEU A 111 7.43 -10.23 -20.42
C LEU A 111 8.30 -10.15 -19.16
N SER A 112 9.63 -10.07 -19.30
CA SER A 112 10.52 -9.90 -18.14
C SER A 112 10.28 -8.58 -17.42
N ILE A 113 10.02 -7.50 -18.16
CA ILE A 113 9.61 -6.21 -17.62
C ILE A 113 8.27 -6.33 -16.88
N ALA A 114 7.26 -6.93 -17.51
CA ALA A 114 5.94 -7.13 -16.90
C ALA A 114 6.01 -7.92 -15.59
N LEU A 115 6.83 -8.97 -15.52
CA LEU A 115 7.05 -9.80 -14.33
C LEU A 115 7.91 -9.13 -13.26
N SER A 116 8.63 -8.06 -13.59
CA SER A 116 9.46 -7.32 -12.63
C SER A 116 8.62 -6.43 -11.70
N PHE A 117 7.43 -6.03 -12.11
CA PHE A 117 6.56 -5.17 -11.31
C PHE A 117 5.89 -5.93 -10.16
N SER A 118 5.63 -5.21 -9.06
CA SER A 118 4.95 -5.73 -7.88
C SER A 118 3.59 -5.05 -7.70
N SER A 119 2.60 -5.79 -7.16
CA SER A 119 1.23 -5.28 -7.02
C SER A 119 1.12 -4.23 -5.94
N THR A 120 0.82 -3.01 -6.34
CA THR A 120 0.55 -1.88 -5.45
C THR A 120 -0.77 -2.08 -4.70
N VAL A 121 -1.80 -2.63 -5.37
CA VAL A 121 -3.12 -2.82 -4.76
C VAL A 121 -3.09 -3.86 -3.65
N LEU A 122 -2.45 -5.01 -3.89
CA LEU A 122 -2.37 -6.08 -2.88
C LEU A 122 -1.51 -5.63 -1.69
N ALA A 123 -0.33 -5.08 -1.94
CA ALA A 123 0.58 -4.64 -0.88
C ALA A 123 -0.05 -3.53 -0.02
N ALA A 124 -0.61 -2.49 -0.65
CA ALA A 124 -1.25 -1.40 0.08
C ALA A 124 -2.41 -1.90 0.94
N LYS A 125 -3.28 -2.77 0.40
CA LYS A 125 -4.42 -3.33 1.15
C LYS A 125 -4.00 -4.18 2.35
N LEU A 126 -2.95 -4.99 2.19
CA LEU A 126 -2.43 -5.83 3.27
C LEU A 126 -1.79 -4.98 4.38
N LEU A 127 -0.96 -3.99 4.01
CA LEU A 127 -0.35 -3.05 4.95
C LEU A 127 -1.41 -2.17 5.64
N GLU A 128 -2.46 -1.75 4.92
CA GLU A 128 -3.57 -0.99 5.49
C GLU A 128 -4.37 -1.81 6.49
N THR A 129 -4.69 -3.06 6.15
CA THR A 129 -5.42 -3.97 7.04
C THR A 129 -4.67 -4.23 8.34
N LYS A 130 -3.34 -4.28 8.28
CA LYS A 130 -2.44 -4.43 9.43
C LYS A 130 -2.07 -3.10 10.09
N ARG A 131 -2.51 -1.96 9.53
CA ARG A 131 -2.12 -0.60 9.95
C ARG A 131 -0.62 -0.31 9.90
N GLU A 132 0.11 -1.03 9.05
CA GLU A 132 1.56 -0.94 8.89
C GLU A 132 2.02 0.02 7.79
N LEU A 133 1.11 0.77 7.15
CA LEU A 133 1.46 1.75 6.10
C LEU A 133 2.46 2.82 6.59
N GLY A 134 2.38 3.21 7.85
CA GLY A 134 3.29 4.17 8.50
C GLY A 134 4.59 3.54 8.99
N ALA A 135 4.65 2.24 9.20
CA ALA A 135 5.84 1.51 9.65
C ALA A 135 6.98 1.61 8.61
N PHE A 136 8.23 1.47 9.06
CA PHE A 136 9.39 1.66 8.17
C PHE A 136 9.39 0.71 6.97
N HIS A 137 9.11 -0.58 7.19
CA HIS A 137 8.98 -1.57 6.12
C HIS A 137 7.81 -1.26 5.17
N GLY A 138 6.65 -0.81 5.69
CA GLY A 138 5.49 -0.43 4.88
C GLY A 138 5.78 0.78 3.99
N ARG A 139 6.39 1.83 4.53
CA ARG A 139 6.80 3.01 3.75
C ARG A 139 7.84 2.67 2.69
N THR A 140 8.82 1.82 3.02
CA THR A 140 9.83 1.36 2.07
C THR A 140 9.18 0.57 0.94
N ALA A 141 8.27 -0.38 1.25
CA ALA A 141 7.53 -1.14 0.26
C ALA A 141 6.70 -0.23 -0.66
N ILE A 142 5.89 0.66 -0.09
CA ILE A 142 5.07 1.61 -0.87
C ILE A 142 5.95 2.53 -1.72
N GLY A 143 7.07 3.00 -1.20
CA GLY A 143 8.04 3.80 -1.96
C GLY A 143 8.58 3.06 -3.19
N ILE A 144 9.00 1.79 -3.02
CA ILE A 144 9.48 0.92 -4.11
C ILE A 144 8.38 0.73 -5.16
N LEU A 145 7.14 0.43 -4.74
CA LEU A 145 6.00 0.26 -5.65
C LEU A 145 5.74 1.52 -6.49
N ILE A 146 5.81 2.69 -5.88
CA ILE A 146 5.66 3.97 -6.58
C ILE A 146 6.75 4.15 -7.65
N VAL A 147 8.01 3.81 -7.35
CA VAL A 147 9.09 3.87 -8.35
C VAL A 147 8.84 2.86 -9.47
N GLN A 148 8.37 1.66 -9.15
CA GLN A 148 8.00 0.66 -10.16
C GLN A 148 6.84 1.14 -11.04
N ASP A 149 5.82 1.79 -10.48
CA ASP A 149 4.72 2.39 -11.24
C ASP A 149 5.23 3.46 -12.22
N ILE A 150 6.19 4.30 -11.80
CA ILE A 150 6.84 5.26 -12.70
C ILE A 150 7.60 4.56 -13.83
N ILE A 151 8.34 3.48 -13.53
CA ILE A 151 9.05 2.69 -14.55
C ILE A 151 8.04 2.08 -15.53
N ALA A 152 6.93 1.52 -15.03
CA ALA A 152 5.88 0.94 -15.89
C ALA A 152 5.30 1.97 -16.87
N LEU A 153 5.11 3.20 -16.42
CA LEU A 153 4.64 4.30 -17.26
C LEU A 153 5.65 4.70 -18.33
N VAL A 154 6.94 4.76 -17.99
CA VAL A 154 8.00 5.01 -18.98
C VAL A 154 8.01 3.90 -20.03
N VAL A 155 7.85 2.65 -19.61
CA VAL A 155 7.76 1.50 -20.52
C VAL A 155 6.54 1.65 -21.43
N LEU A 156 5.36 1.94 -20.90
CA LEU A 156 4.14 2.16 -21.69
C LEU A 156 4.33 3.32 -22.69
N ALA A 157 4.93 4.42 -22.27
CA ALA A 157 5.20 5.57 -23.14
C ALA A 157 6.11 5.21 -24.33
N VAL A 158 7.15 4.41 -24.08
CA VAL A 158 8.11 4.00 -25.13
C VAL A 158 7.48 3.00 -26.11
N TRP A 159 6.65 2.08 -25.60
CA TRP A 159 6.07 0.99 -26.42
C TRP A 159 4.68 1.28 -26.96
N SER A 160 3.99 2.33 -26.52
CA SER A 160 2.65 2.68 -27.04
C SER A 160 2.61 2.98 -28.55
N GLY A 161 3.77 3.19 -29.15
CA GLY A 161 3.89 3.54 -30.59
C GLY A 161 3.26 4.89 -30.95
N GLN A 162 2.77 5.63 -29.98
CA GLN A 162 2.18 6.95 -30.19
C GLN A 162 3.29 7.96 -30.50
N VAL A 163 3.17 8.62 -31.63
CA VAL A 163 4.10 9.70 -32.00
C VAL A 163 3.55 11.01 -31.42
N PRO A 164 4.26 11.62 -30.44
CA PRO A 164 3.82 12.89 -29.89
C PRO A 164 3.64 13.95 -30.98
N ASN A 165 2.52 14.60 -30.95
CA ASN A 165 2.24 15.72 -31.83
C ASN A 165 2.88 17.01 -31.24
N ILE A 166 2.95 18.10 -32.00
CA ILE A 166 3.54 19.36 -31.51
C ILE A 166 2.85 19.89 -30.24
N TRP A 167 1.58 19.57 -30.06
CA TRP A 167 0.80 19.91 -28.85
C TRP A 167 1.28 19.16 -27.60
N ALA A 168 2.04 18.08 -27.74
CA ALA A 168 2.66 17.38 -26.60
C ALA A 168 3.62 18.29 -25.82
N LEU A 169 4.15 19.35 -26.43
CA LEU A 169 4.95 20.36 -25.74
C LEU A 169 4.17 21.09 -24.63
N LEU A 170 2.84 21.09 -24.68
CA LEU A 170 2.00 21.65 -23.62
C LEU A 170 2.18 20.91 -22.27
N ILE A 171 2.69 19.67 -22.28
CA ILE A 171 2.98 18.92 -21.05
C ILE A 171 3.94 19.67 -20.11
N PHE A 172 4.88 20.44 -20.66
CA PHE A 172 5.80 21.27 -19.88
C PHE A 172 5.08 22.44 -19.19
N GLY A 173 3.91 22.84 -19.69
CA GLY A 173 3.04 23.86 -19.09
C GLY A 173 2.08 23.28 -18.02
N VAL A 174 1.85 21.97 -18.01
CA VAL A 174 0.91 21.31 -17.10
C VAL A 174 1.22 21.58 -15.62
N PRO A 175 2.48 21.62 -15.14
CA PRO A 175 2.77 22.02 -13.77
C PRO A 175 2.30 23.42 -13.38
N LEU A 176 2.17 24.35 -14.35
CA LEU A 176 1.65 25.70 -14.11
C LEU A 176 0.15 25.71 -13.79
N LEU A 177 -0.58 24.65 -14.16
CA LEU A 177 -1.99 24.48 -13.83
C LEU A 177 -2.22 24.13 -12.35
N ARG A 178 -1.17 23.70 -11.63
CA ARG A 178 -1.28 23.26 -10.24
C ARG A 178 -2.03 24.23 -9.32
N PRO A 179 -1.75 25.55 -9.27
CA PRO A 179 -2.48 26.46 -8.40
C PRO A 179 -3.97 26.59 -8.78
N VAL A 180 -4.29 26.48 -10.08
CA VAL A 180 -5.67 26.50 -10.57
C VAL A 180 -6.40 25.23 -10.11
N LEU A 181 -5.77 24.05 -10.28
CA LEU A 181 -6.33 22.76 -9.88
C LEU A 181 -6.51 22.67 -8.36
N HIS A 182 -5.59 23.24 -7.59
CA HIS A 182 -5.71 23.30 -6.13
C HIS A 182 -6.91 24.14 -5.70
N ARG A 183 -7.09 25.34 -6.29
CA ARG A 183 -8.27 26.16 -6.02
C ARG A 183 -9.57 25.49 -6.45
N LEU A 184 -9.55 24.80 -7.61
CA LEU A 184 -10.72 24.07 -8.08
C LEU A 184 -11.09 22.94 -7.10
N LEU A 185 -10.09 22.25 -6.51
CA LEU A 185 -10.30 21.22 -5.50
C LEU A 185 -10.89 21.80 -4.21
N ASP A 186 -10.48 23.02 -3.82
CA ASP A 186 -11.07 23.71 -2.67
C ASP A 186 -12.55 24.08 -2.92
N PHE A 187 -12.89 24.52 -4.14
CA PHE A 187 -14.26 24.86 -4.52
C PHE A 187 -15.19 23.65 -4.72
N ALA A 188 -14.64 22.49 -5.07
CA ALA A 188 -15.44 21.29 -5.34
C ALA A 188 -16.23 20.75 -4.13
N GLY A 189 -15.98 21.25 -2.92
CA GLY A 189 -16.68 20.76 -1.73
C GLY A 189 -16.29 19.32 -1.36
N HIS A 190 -17.16 18.62 -0.60
CA HIS A 190 -16.90 17.29 -0.04
C HIS A 190 -17.77 16.18 -0.65
N ASP A 191 -18.75 16.54 -1.47
CA ASP A 191 -19.81 15.65 -1.95
C ASP A 191 -19.55 15.16 -3.39
N GLU A 192 -20.62 15.00 -4.17
CA GLU A 192 -20.60 14.50 -5.54
C GLU A 192 -19.72 15.30 -6.49
N LEU A 193 -19.56 16.62 -6.28
CA LEU A 193 -18.71 17.46 -7.10
C LEU A 193 -17.23 17.09 -6.98
N LEU A 194 -16.81 16.60 -5.81
CA LEU A 194 -15.46 16.10 -5.60
C LEU A 194 -15.20 14.86 -6.47
N VAL A 195 -16.16 13.93 -6.51
CA VAL A 195 -16.09 12.72 -7.35
C VAL A 195 -16.08 13.11 -8.84
N LEU A 196 -17.00 14.00 -9.26
CA LEU A 196 -17.08 14.47 -10.65
C LEU A 196 -15.81 15.19 -11.08
N MET A 197 -15.20 15.99 -10.21
CA MET A 197 -13.92 16.63 -10.48
C MET A 197 -12.81 15.58 -10.70
N GLY A 198 -12.73 14.57 -9.85
CA GLY A 198 -11.76 13.49 -10.01
C GLY A 198 -11.95 12.73 -11.32
N MET A 199 -13.20 12.44 -11.70
CA MET A 199 -13.53 11.81 -12.98
C MET A 199 -13.15 12.73 -14.16
N MET A 200 -13.51 14.01 -14.11
CA MET A 200 -13.16 14.98 -15.14
C MET A 200 -11.63 15.05 -15.33
N LEU A 201 -10.88 15.13 -14.25
CA LEU A 201 -9.43 15.25 -14.31
C LEU A 201 -8.76 13.96 -14.81
N SER A 202 -9.25 12.79 -14.40
CA SER A 202 -8.66 11.51 -14.80
C SER A 202 -9.07 11.09 -16.22
N LEU A 203 -10.36 11.19 -16.56
CA LEU A 203 -10.89 10.63 -17.80
C LEU A 203 -10.89 11.65 -18.94
N VAL A 204 -11.31 12.90 -18.67
CA VAL A 204 -11.46 13.90 -19.73
C VAL A 204 -10.14 14.63 -19.95
N ILE A 205 -9.58 15.28 -18.95
CA ILE A 205 -8.36 16.09 -19.12
C ILE A 205 -7.13 15.20 -19.23
N GLY A 206 -6.98 14.23 -18.31
CA GLY A 206 -5.88 13.28 -18.31
C GLY A 206 -6.00 12.27 -19.45
N GLY A 207 -7.14 11.60 -19.59
CA GLY A 207 -7.38 10.61 -20.63
C GLY A 207 -7.45 11.25 -22.02
N MET A 208 -8.62 11.75 -22.38
CA MET A 208 -8.92 12.27 -23.72
C MET A 208 -8.04 13.48 -24.10
N GLY A 209 -7.71 14.36 -23.16
CA GLY A 209 -6.89 15.54 -23.43
C GLY A 209 -5.46 15.19 -23.82
N PHE A 210 -4.83 14.22 -23.15
CA PHE A 210 -3.49 13.75 -23.51
C PHE A 210 -3.49 12.94 -24.82
N GLU A 211 -4.51 12.11 -25.02
CA GLU A 211 -4.66 11.36 -26.25
C GLU A 211 -4.79 12.30 -27.47
N ALA A 212 -5.54 13.39 -27.35
CA ALA A 212 -5.64 14.42 -28.37
C ALA A 212 -4.31 15.12 -28.69
N MET A 213 -3.35 15.10 -27.73
CA MET A 213 -1.97 15.61 -27.93
C MET A 213 -1.03 14.52 -28.49
N GLY A 214 -1.52 13.32 -28.79
CA GLY A 214 -0.70 12.18 -29.20
C GLY A 214 0.14 11.59 -28.07
N LEU A 215 -0.32 11.73 -26.84
CA LEU A 215 0.28 11.14 -25.66
C LEU A 215 -0.66 10.04 -25.10
N SER A 216 -0.09 9.12 -24.32
CA SER A 216 -0.91 8.06 -23.70
C SER A 216 -1.89 8.64 -22.67
N SER A 217 -3.14 8.20 -22.74
CA SER A 217 -4.20 8.54 -21.80
C SER A 217 -3.84 8.13 -20.37
N GLU A 218 -3.13 7.02 -20.21
CA GLU A 218 -2.65 6.49 -18.94
C GLU A 218 -1.66 7.47 -18.27
N ILE A 219 -0.72 8.01 -19.03
CA ILE A 219 0.24 9.02 -18.55
C ILE A 219 -0.51 10.28 -18.13
N GLY A 220 -1.48 10.71 -18.95
CA GLY A 220 -2.28 11.89 -18.65
C GLY A 220 -3.05 11.77 -17.34
N ALA A 221 -3.73 10.67 -17.12
CA ALA A 221 -4.46 10.40 -15.87
C ALA A 221 -3.51 10.44 -14.65
N LEU A 222 -2.34 9.80 -14.75
CA LEU A 222 -1.34 9.83 -13.67
C LEU A 222 -0.84 11.25 -13.40
N VAL A 223 -0.43 11.99 -14.43
CA VAL A 223 0.10 13.35 -14.31
C VAL A 223 -0.90 14.25 -13.60
N MET A 224 -2.19 14.16 -13.97
CA MET A 224 -3.24 14.92 -13.30
C MET A 224 -3.36 14.56 -11.81
N GLY A 225 -3.21 13.29 -11.45
CA GLY A 225 -3.15 12.84 -10.06
C GLY A 225 -1.94 13.42 -9.31
N VAL A 226 -0.76 13.36 -9.91
CA VAL A 226 0.50 13.88 -9.32
C VAL A 226 0.40 15.38 -9.04
N LEU A 227 -0.23 16.16 -9.90
CA LEU A 227 -0.40 17.61 -9.69
C LEU A 227 -1.20 17.93 -8.42
N LEU A 228 -2.12 17.06 -8.03
CA LEU A 228 -2.95 17.20 -6.83
C LEU A 228 -2.35 16.51 -5.60
N SER A 229 -1.32 15.68 -5.73
CA SER A 229 -0.78 14.82 -4.67
C SER A 229 -0.33 15.55 -3.40
N THR A 230 0.04 16.82 -3.53
CA THR A 230 0.50 17.66 -2.42
C THR A 230 -0.61 18.48 -1.75
N HIS A 231 -1.82 18.43 -2.30
CA HIS A 231 -2.97 19.10 -1.71
C HIS A 231 -3.42 18.37 -0.43
N THR A 232 -3.89 19.11 0.58
CA THR A 232 -4.36 18.56 1.87
C THR A 232 -5.50 17.57 1.69
N ARG A 233 -6.36 17.81 0.69
CA ARG A 233 -7.53 17.00 0.36
C ARG A 233 -7.29 15.90 -0.67
N ALA A 234 -6.03 15.66 -1.10
CA ALA A 234 -5.71 14.60 -2.06
C ALA A 234 -6.13 13.20 -1.58
N LYS A 235 -6.00 12.95 -0.27
CA LYS A 235 -6.45 11.69 0.35
C LYS A 235 -7.96 11.52 0.28
N GLU A 236 -8.71 12.59 0.54
CA GLU A 236 -10.17 12.62 0.47
C GLU A 236 -10.67 12.35 -0.94
N LEU A 237 -10.10 13.03 -1.95
CA LEU A 237 -10.41 12.80 -3.37
C LEU A 237 -10.12 11.34 -3.76
N GLY A 238 -8.98 10.79 -3.36
CA GLY A 238 -8.65 9.38 -3.63
C GLY A 238 -9.61 8.41 -2.97
N ALA A 239 -10.05 8.68 -1.74
CA ALA A 239 -11.03 7.88 -1.02
C ALA A 239 -12.43 7.95 -1.68
N SER A 240 -12.84 9.12 -2.14
CA SER A 240 -14.13 9.31 -2.83
C SER A 240 -14.21 8.57 -4.18
N LEU A 241 -13.08 8.43 -4.87
CA LEU A 241 -12.99 7.68 -6.14
C LEU A 241 -12.79 6.17 -5.95
N TRP A 242 -12.50 5.71 -4.74
CA TRP A 242 -12.07 4.33 -4.49
C TRP A 242 -13.10 3.29 -4.97
N SER A 243 -14.37 3.44 -4.58
CA SER A 243 -15.42 2.49 -4.96
C SER A 243 -15.68 2.47 -6.47
N LEU A 244 -15.64 3.64 -7.11
CA LEU A 244 -15.83 3.76 -8.56
C LEU A 244 -14.69 3.08 -9.32
N LYS A 245 -13.46 3.34 -8.93
CA LYS A 245 -12.25 2.69 -9.47
C LYS A 245 -12.35 1.16 -9.34
N GLU A 246 -12.72 0.64 -8.16
CA GLU A 246 -12.86 -0.82 -7.95
C GLU A 246 -13.91 -1.44 -8.88
N ILE A 247 -15.08 -0.78 -9.06
CA ILE A 247 -16.12 -1.29 -9.95
C ILE A 247 -15.62 -1.37 -11.40
N PHE A 248 -14.93 -0.34 -11.88
CA PHE A 248 -14.39 -0.35 -13.25
C PHE A 248 -13.24 -1.36 -13.41
N LEU A 249 -12.44 -1.56 -12.34
CA LEU A 249 -11.36 -2.55 -12.36
C LEU A 249 -11.90 -4.01 -12.42
N VAL A 250 -13.10 -4.25 -11.87
CA VAL A 250 -13.80 -5.53 -12.09
C VAL A 250 -13.97 -5.79 -13.58
N GLY A 251 -14.36 -4.75 -14.36
CA GLY A 251 -14.48 -4.84 -15.82
C GLY A 251 -13.19 -5.28 -16.50
N PHE A 252 -12.05 -4.76 -16.07
CA PHE A 252 -10.73 -5.11 -16.60
C PHE A 252 -10.41 -6.61 -16.42
N PHE A 253 -10.59 -7.15 -15.21
CA PHE A 253 -10.30 -8.57 -14.95
C PHE A 253 -11.29 -9.51 -15.67
N LEU A 254 -12.57 -9.13 -15.72
CA LEU A 254 -13.57 -9.86 -16.50
C LEU A 254 -13.20 -9.91 -17.98
N GLN A 255 -12.79 -8.77 -18.55
CA GLN A 255 -12.38 -8.68 -19.95
C GLN A 255 -11.23 -9.63 -20.26
N ILE A 256 -10.19 -9.67 -19.40
CA ILE A 256 -9.07 -10.60 -19.59
C ILE A 256 -9.56 -12.04 -19.66
N GLY A 257 -10.47 -12.45 -18.76
CA GLY A 257 -11.05 -13.78 -18.79
C GLY A 257 -11.90 -14.07 -20.04
N LEU A 258 -12.48 -13.03 -20.65
CA LEU A 258 -13.25 -13.15 -21.90
C LEU A 258 -12.38 -13.23 -23.16
N THR A 259 -11.13 -12.72 -23.12
CA THR A 259 -10.23 -12.75 -24.30
C THR A 259 -9.81 -14.16 -24.71
N GLY A 260 -9.83 -15.13 -23.79
CA GLY A 260 -9.48 -16.50 -24.11
C GLY A 260 -9.49 -17.41 -22.89
N LEU A 261 -9.54 -18.72 -23.15
CA LEU A 261 -9.41 -19.74 -22.11
C LEU A 261 -7.93 -20.13 -21.96
N PRO A 262 -7.48 -20.48 -20.74
CA PRO A 262 -6.14 -20.94 -20.51
C PRO A 262 -5.90 -22.28 -21.23
N ASP A 263 -4.87 -22.34 -22.04
CA ASP A 263 -4.34 -23.57 -22.58
C ASP A 263 -3.31 -24.21 -21.65
N TRP A 264 -2.82 -25.39 -22.00
CA TRP A 264 -1.80 -26.08 -21.18
C TRP A 264 -0.49 -25.29 -21.08
N GLY A 265 -0.10 -24.59 -22.16
CA GLY A 265 1.07 -23.72 -22.19
C GLY A 265 0.96 -22.56 -21.20
N ALA A 266 -0.19 -21.90 -21.16
CA ALA A 266 -0.50 -20.83 -20.21
C ALA A 266 -0.43 -21.32 -18.77
N MET A 267 -0.91 -22.52 -18.47
CA MET A 267 -0.86 -23.11 -17.12
C MET A 267 0.58 -23.42 -16.69
N VAL A 268 1.38 -24.02 -17.58
CA VAL A 268 2.80 -24.31 -17.31
C VAL A 268 3.59 -23.01 -17.10
N PHE A 269 3.37 -22.00 -17.94
CA PHE A 269 3.97 -20.67 -17.79
C PHE A 269 3.61 -20.07 -16.43
N ALA A 270 2.32 -20.01 -16.11
CA ALA A 270 1.85 -19.42 -14.87
C ALA A 270 2.39 -20.13 -13.62
N LEU A 271 2.51 -21.45 -13.67
CA LEU A 271 3.11 -22.24 -12.59
C LEU A 271 4.62 -21.98 -12.45
N ALA A 272 5.36 -21.93 -13.55
CA ALA A 272 6.79 -21.61 -13.54
C ALA A 272 7.06 -20.22 -12.97
N VAL A 273 6.26 -19.23 -13.38
CA VAL A 273 6.31 -17.86 -12.86
C VAL A 273 5.88 -17.80 -11.39
N GLY A 274 4.92 -18.63 -10.98
CA GLY A 274 4.52 -18.79 -9.58
C GLY A 274 5.66 -19.32 -8.69
N ILE A 275 6.45 -20.28 -9.19
CA ILE A 275 7.66 -20.76 -8.48
C ILE A 275 8.72 -19.67 -8.42
N ALA A 276 8.90 -18.89 -9.48
CA ALA A 276 9.85 -17.78 -9.52
C ALA A 276 9.52 -16.66 -8.51
N LEU A 277 8.30 -16.63 -7.97
CA LEU A 277 7.88 -15.71 -6.92
C LEU A 277 8.77 -15.80 -5.66
N ALA A 278 9.22 -17.01 -5.32
CA ALA A 278 10.13 -17.21 -4.21
C ALA A 278 11.49 -16.52 -4.46
N LEU A 279 12.01 -16.59 -5.68
CA LEU A 279 13.26 -15.91 -6.07
C LEU A 279 13.09 -14.38 -6.01
N LYS A 280 11.94 -13.86 -6.42
CA LYS A 280 11.60 -12.44 -6.31
C LYS A 280 11.63 -11.97 -4.85
N GLY A 281 11.03 -12.73 -3.95
CA GLY A 281 11.03 -12.44 -2.51
C GLY A 281 12.45 -12.48 -1.92
N VAL A 282 13.24 -13.48 -2.26
CA VAL A 282 14.65 -13.59 -1.83
C VAL A 282 15.49 -12.42 -2.36
N LEU A 283 15.28 -12.03 -3.62
CA LEU A 283 15.98 -10.88 -4.21
C LEU A 283 15.65 -9.59 -3.48
N PHE A 284 14.38 -9.31 -3.20
CA PHE A 284 13.99 -8.12 -2.42
C PHE A 284 14.60 -8.17 -1.02
N PHE A 285 14.54 -9.30 -0.32
CA PHE A 285 15.16 -9.45 0.99
C PHE A 285 16.66 -9.13 0.95
N ALA A 286 17.39 -9.72 0.01
CA ALA A 286 18.82 -9.50 -0.14
C ALA A 286 19.16 -8.03 -0.45
N LEU A 287 18.38 -7.37 -1.31
CA LEU A 287 18.55 -5.96 -1.61
C LEU A 287 18.28 -5.08 -0.39
N MET A 288 17.21 -5.34 0.36
CA MET A 288 16.89 -4.55 1.55
C MET A 288 17.97 -4.69 2.63
N VAL A 289 18.48 -5.90 2.86
CA VAL A 289 19.64 -6.13 3.73
C VAL A 289 20.88 -5.41 3.18
N ALA A 290 21.10 -5.43 1.85
CA ALA A 290 22.20 -4.68 1.24
C ALA A 290 22.10 -3.16 1.50
N PHE A 291 20.89 -2.60 1.57
CA PHE A 291 20.61 -1.23 1.97
C PHE A 291 20.57 -1.01 3.50
N LYS A 292 21.06 -1.97 4.28
CA LYS A 292 21.23 -1.90 5.74
C LYS A 292 19.93 -1.95 6.54
N LEU A 293 18.83 -2.42 5.95
CA LEU A 293 17.62 -2.73 6.71
C LEU A 293 17.88 -3.95 7.60
N ARG A 294 17.28 -3.95 8.79
CA ARG A 294 17.25 -5.14 9.66
C ARG A 294 16.49 -6.27 9.00
N ALA A 295 16.81 -7.50 9.37
CA ALA A 295 16.19 -8.70 8.81
C ALA A 295 14.66 -8.66 8.87
N ARG A 296 14.07 -8.14 9.95
CA ARG A 296 12.61 -8.00 10.09
C ARG A 296 12.04 -7.06 9.04
N SER A 297 12.54 -5.84 8.95
CA SER A 297 12.05 -4.85 7.99
C SER A 297 12.32 -5.30 6.55
N ALA A 298 13.48 -5.90 6.29
CA ALA A 298 13.82 -6.45 4.99
C ALA A 298 12.86 -7.59 4.58
N PHE A 299 12.54 -8.50 5.50
CA PHE A 299 11.64 -9.63 5.27
C PHE A 299 10.20 -9.17 5.03
N LEU A 300 9.66 -8.27 5.88
CA LEU A 300 8.31 -7.74 5.74
C LEU A 300 8.16 -6.92 4.46
N THR A 301 9.15 -6.09 4.12
CA THR A 301 9.20 -5.38 2.85
C THR A 301 9.21 -6.35 1.67
N ALA A 302 10.07 -7.38 1.71
CA ALA A 302 10.17 -8.37 0.64
C ALA A 302 8.86 -9.12 0.42
N LEU A 303 8.22 -9.60 1.48
CA LEU A 303 6.91 -10.27 1.38
C LEU A 303 5.84 -9.37 0.78
N SER A 304 5.80 -8.10 1.18
CA SER A 304 4.83 -7.14 0.63
C SER A 304 5.02 -6.90 -0.87
N LEU A 305 6.24 -7.11 -1.39
CA LEU A 305 6.59 -6.89 -2.79
C LEU A 305 6.61 -8.16 -3.65
N THR A 306 6.28 -9.34 -3.11
CA THR A 306 6.35 -10.60 -3.86
C THR A 306 5.30 -10.70 -4.96
N ALA A 307 4.06 -10.24 -4.76
CA ALA A 307 2.98 -10.39 -5.74
C ALA A 307 3.30 -9.67 -7.06
N TYR A 308 3.00 -10.28 -8.18
CA TYR A 308 3.11 -9.64 -9.49
C TYR A 308 2.04 -8.57 -9.66
N SER A 309 2.33 -7.57 -10.51
CA SER A 309 1.48 -6.39 -10.68
C SER A 309 0.47 -6.57 -11.81
N GLU A 310 -0.71 -6.02 -11.61
CA GLU A 310 -1.69 -5.73 -12.66
C GLU A 310 -1.15 -4.76 -13.74
N PHE A 311 -0.16 -3.91 -13.40
CA PHE A 311 0.52 -3.08 -14.39
C PHE A 311 1.25 -3.91 -15.45
N GLY A 312 1.78 -5.07 -15.08
CA GLY A 312 2.32 -6.04 -16.03
C GLY A 312 1.29 -6.48 -17.07
N LEU A 313 0.03 -6.65 -16.65
CA LEU A 313 -1.09 -6.97 -17.56
C LEU A 313 -1.43 -5.80 -18.47
N ILE A 314 -1.40 -4.57 -17.97
CA ILE A 314 -1.67 -3.36 -18.77
C ILE A 314 -0.60 -3.20 -19.85
N VAL A 315 0.68 -3.38 -19.50
CA VAL A 315 1.79 -3.38 -20.47
C VAL A 315 1.61 -4.49 -21.51
N ALA A 316 1.28 -5.71 -21.07
CA ALA A 316 1.07 -6.83 -21.97
C ALA A 316 -0.15 -6.64 -22.90
N ALA A 317 -1.24 -6.08 -22.41
CA ALA A 317 -2.44 -5.84 -23.19
C ALA A 317 -2.18 -4.93 -24.40
N GLY A 318 -1.30 -3.94 -24.24
CA GLY A 318 -0.96 -3.00 -25.32
C GLY A 318 0.08 -3.53 -26.33
N VAL A 319 0.89 -4.54 -25.95
CA VAL A 319 2.08 -4.91 -26.73
C VAL A 319 2.16 -6.41 -27.06
N LEU A 320 1.67 -7.27 -26.18
CA LEU A 320 1.74 -8.74 -26.28
C LEU A 320 0.42 -9.38 -25.89
N PRO A 321 -0.66 -9.15 -26.65
CA PRO A 321 -2.01 -9.62 -26.29
C PRO A 321 -2.11 -11.15 -26.16
N GLU A 322 -1.29 -11.91 -26.87
CA GLU A 322 -1.21 -13.38 -26.79
C GLU A 322 -0.73 -13.90 -25.42
N TYR A 323 0.02 -13.09 -24.65
CA TYR A 323 0.48 -13.45 -23.30
C TYR A 323 -0.41 -12.91 -22.17
N LEU A 324 -1.49 -12.22 -22.52
CA LEU A 324 -2.37 -11.59 -21.53
C LEU A 324 -3.01 -12.62 -20.58
N VAL A 325 -3.56 -13.71 -21.14
CA VAL A 325 -4.18 -14.79 -20.35
C VAL A 325 -3.13 -15.52 -19.49
N PRO A 326 -1.99 -16.00 -20.03
CA PRO A 326 -0.92 -16.58 -19.21
C PRO A 326 -0.46 -15.70 -18.06
N LEU A 327 -0.22 -14.41 -18.31
CA LEU A 327 0.17 -13.44 -17.28
C LEU A 327 -0.92 -13.21 -16.24
N ALA A 328 -2.19 -13.12 -16.64
CA ALA A 328 -3.29 -12.94 -15.70
C ALA A 328 -3.41 -14.11 -14.72
N ILE A 329 -3.21 -15.34 -15.22
CA ILE A 329 -3.17 -16.53 -14.36
C ILE A 329 -1.95 -16.47 -13.42
N ALA A 330 -0.78 -16.09 -13.93
CA ALA A 330 0.43 -15.93 -13.11
C ALA A 330 0.25 -14.89 -12.00
N VAL A 331 -0.34 -13.72 -12.31
CA VAL A 331 -0.71 -12.68 -11.33
C VAL A 331 -1.68 -13.24 -10.29
N SER A 332 -2.71 -13.97 -10.74
CA SER A 332 -3.70 -14.58 -9.83
C SER A 332 -3.07 -15.61 -8.90
N ILE A 333 -2.20 -16.49 -9.41
CA ILE A 333 -1.42 -17.45 -8.60
C ILE A 333 -0.55 -16.69 -7.60
N SER A 334 0.10 -15.61 -8.03
CA SER A 334 0.92 -14.80 -7.11
C SER A 334 0.11 -14.20 -5.97
N PHE A 335 -1.12 -13.78 -6.20
CA PHE A 335 -2.03 -13.28 -5.16
C PHE A 335 -2.45 -14.39 -4.19
N VAL A 336 -2.77 -15.58 -4.73
CA VAL A 336 -3.13 -16.77 -3.93
C VAL A 336 -1.99 -17.17 -2.98
N ILE A 337 -0.74 -17.05 -3.43
CA ILE A 337 0.45 -17.36 -2.63
C ILE A 337 0.78 -16.20 -1.68
N SER A 338 0.83 -14.96 -2.18
CA SER A 338 1.32 -13.80 -1.42
C SER A 338 0.35 -13.34 -0.33
N ALA A 339 -0.97 -13.48 -0.52
CA ALA A 339 -1.94 -13.03 0.47
C ALA A 339 -1.82 -13.79 1.81
N PRO A 340 -1.81 -15.15 1.85
CA PRO A 340 -1.57 -15.89 3.09
C PRO A 340 -0.19 -15.64 3.68
N LEU A 341 0.87 -15.61 2.85
CA LEU A 341 2.23 -15.35 3.33
C LEU A 341 2.33 -13.99 4.03
N ASN A 342 1.73 -12.96 3.45
CA ASN A 342 1.69 -11.65 4.09
C ASN A 342 0.80 -11.65 5.34
N ARG A 343 -0.34 -12.35 5.34
CA ARG A 343 -1.21 -12.44 6.53
C ARG A 343 -0.44 -12.98 7.73
N TYR A 344 0.39 -14.00 7.53
CA TYR A 344 1.18 -14.66 8.57
C TYR A 344 2.64 -14.19 8.60
N ALA A 345 2.97 -13.03 8.02
CA ALA A 345 4.35 -12.56 7.87
C ALA A 345 5.10 -12.46 9.21
N HIS A 346 4.47 -11.94 10.27
CA HIS A 346 5.09 -11.82 11.59
C HIS A 346 5.40 -13.17 12.24
N PRO A 347 4.44 -14.11 12.39
CA PRO A 347 4.73 -15.46 12.88
C PRO A 347 5.80 -16.20 12.06
N ILE A 348 5.77 -16.06 10.73
CA ILE A 348 6.78 -16.67 9.86
C ILE A 348 8.16 -16.07 10.15
N PHE A 349 8.25 -14.74 10.30
CA PHE A 349 9.50 -14.09 10.64
C PHE A 349 10.03 -14.57 12.00
N GLU A 350 9.21 -14.60 13.04
CA GLU A 350 9.60 -15.07 14.38
C GLU A 350 10.21 -16.47 14.34
N HIS A 351 9.61 -17.36 13.54
CA HIS A 351 10.14 -18.72 13.37
C HIS A 351 11.48 -18.75 12.63
N LEU A 352 11.68 -17.84 11.66
CA LEU A 352 12.90 -17.74 10.85
C LEU A 352 13.94 -16.75 11.40
N GLU A 353 13.62 -16.00 12.46
CA GLU A 353 14.40 -14.88 12.96
C GLU A 353 15.89 -15.25 13.14
N ASN A 354 16.19 -16.35 13.83
CA ASN A 354 17.57 -16.76 14.11
C ASN A 354 18.40 -17.02 12.84
N ARG A 355 17.76 -17.46 11.75
CA ARG A 355 18.43 -17.67 10.46
C ARG A 355 18.57 -16.37 9.69
N LEU A 356 17.54 -15.56 9.64
CA LEU A 356 17.51 -14.33 8.85
C LEU A 356 18.39 -13.23 9.44
N ARG A 357 18.51 -13.16 10.76
CA ARG A 357 19.42 -12.20 11.44
C ARG A 357 20.88 -12.41 11.11
N HIS A 358 21.28 -13.61 10.74
CA HIS A 358 22.67 -13.89 10.36
C HIS A 358 23.09 -13.08 9.10
N TYR A 359 22.13 -12.65 8.29
CA TYR A 359 22.40 -11.83 7.10
C TYR A 359 22.40 -10.32 7.40
N GLU A 360 22.04 -9.89 8.63
CA GLU A 360 22.10 -8.47 9.02
C GLU A 360 23.53 -7.94 8.92
N ARG A 361 23.64 -6.67 8.51
CA ARG A 361 24.93 -5.97 8.50
C ARG A 361 25.20 -5.34 9.86
N ASP A 362 26.47 -5.19 10.22
CA ASP A 362 26.87 -4.49 11.47
C ASP A 362 26.41 -3.03 11.50
N THR A 363 26.34 -2.40 10.32
CA THR A 363 25.83 -1.03 10.17
C THR A 363 24.34 -1.04 9.87
N MET A 364 23.54 -0.41 10.73
CA MET A 364 22.09 -0.31 10.57
C MET A 364 21.67 0.96 9.84
N HIS A 365 20.49 0.91 9.22
CA HIS A 365 19.85 2.09 8.65
C HIS A 365 19.59 3.14 9.78
N PRO A 366 19.78 4.45 9.53
CA PRO A 366 19.55 5.49 10.55
C PRO A 366 18.17 5.42 11.23
N ASP A 367 17.12 5.07 10.47
CA ASP A 367 15.76 4.96 10.99
C ASP A 367 15.53 3.72 11.88
N GLU A 368 16.45 2.74 11.86
CA GLU A 368 16.39 1.51 12.65
C GLU A 368 17.44 1.46 13.78
N GLN A 369 18.22 2.51 13.96
CA GLN A 369 19.20 2.55 15.05
C GLN A 369 18.51 2.60 16.41
N PRO A 370 19.02 1.84 17.43
CA PRO A 370 18.53 1.93 18.79
C PRO A 370 18.66 3.36 19.28
N ARG A 371 17.57 3.93 19.76
CA ARG A 371 17.58 5.27 20.33
C ARG A 371 17.58 5.18 21.83
N ASN A 372 18.44 5.95 22.47
CA ASN A 372 18.48 6.05 23.93
C ASN A 372 17.21 6.79 24.39
N MET A 373 16.48 6.22 25.34
CA MET A 373 15.27 6.83 25.90
C MET A 373 15.58 7.98 26.88
N GLY A 374 16.85 8.26 27.11
CA GLY A 374 17.26 9.35 27.98
C GLY A 374 16.81 9.16 29.43
N ASP A 375 16.44 10.26 30.04
CA ASP A 375 15.95 10.38 31.43
C ASP A 375 14.41 10.60 31.45
N ALA A 376 13.68 9.95 30.56
CA ALA A 376 12.21 10.07 30.47
C ALA A 376 11.52 9.42 31.68
N ASP A 377 10.58 10.16 32.28
CA ASP A 377 9.72 9.67 33.38
C ASP A 377 8.55 8.85 32.84
N VAL A 378 7.99 9.26 31.70
CA VAL A 378 6.77 8.66 31.10
C VAL A 378 6.97 8.36 29.61
N LEU A 379 6.73 7.11 29.21
CA LEU A 379 6.67 6.73 27.82
C LEU A 379 5.24 6.85 27.28
N ILE A 380 5.09 7.45 26.10
CA ILE A 380 3.79 7.60 25.44
C ILE A 380 3.88 6.95 24.07
N PHE A 381 3.26 5.79 23.92
CA PHE A 381 3.18 5.07 22.65
C PHE A 381 1.99 5.56 21.83
N GLY A 382 2.26 6.04 20.62
CA GLY A 382 1.29 6.67 19.70
C GLY A 382 1.15 8.17 19.98
N MET A 383 1.69 9.00 19.08
CA MET A 383 1.69 10.47 19.18
C MET A 383 0.62 11.12 18.27
N GLY A 384 -0.49 10.43 18.08
CA GLY A 384 -1.71 10.96 17.47
C GLY A 384 -2.40 11.99 18.38
N ARG A 385 -3.70 12.22 18.17
CA ARG A 385 -4.47 13.21 18.95
C ARG A 385 -4.44 12.93 20.45
N THR A 386 -4.71 11.70 20.84
CA THR A 386 -4.73 11.29 22.27
C THR A 386 -3.35 11.37 22.89
N GLY A 387 -2.31 10.83 22.26
CA GLY A 387 -0.96 10.86 22.79
C GLY A 387 -0.36 12.26 22.85
N SER A 388 -0.66 13.11 21.87
CA SER A 388 -0.22 14.52 21.89
C SER A 388 -0.87 15.33 23.04
N ALA A 389 -2.12 15.01 23.38
CA ALA A 389 -2.80 15.62 24.52
C ALA A 389 -2.18 15.14 25.84
N ALA A 390 -1.95 13.82 25.95
CA ALA A 390 -1.29 13.23 27.11
C ALA A 390 0.13 13.78 27.30
N TYR A 391 0.90 13.90 26.21
CA TYR A 391 2.26 14.46 26.23
C TYR A 391 2.28 15.86 26.87
N ARG A 392 1.42 16.76 26.39
CA ARG A 392 1.34 18.14 26.92
C ARG A 392 0.94 18.15 28.40
N SER A 393 -0.06 17.37 28.79
CA SER A 393 -0.51 17.30 30.16
C SER A 393 0.57 16.78 31.11
N ILE A 394 1.35 15.79 30.69
CA ILE A 394 2.49 15.27 31.48
C ILE A 394 3.61 16.32 31.59
N GLU A 395 3.91 17.00 30.50
CA GLU A 395 4.92 18.08 30.47
C GLU A 395 4.53 19.26 31.36
N GLU A 396 3.28 19.69 31.33
CA GLU A 396 2.72 20.75 32.19
C GLU A 396 2.78 20.41 33.68
N GLN A 397 2.79 19.12 34.03
CA GLN A 397 2.97 18.61 35.38
C GLN A 397 4.46 18.56 35.83
N GLY A 398 5.38 18.98 34.96
CA GLY A 398 6.82 19.00 35.23
C GLY A 398 7.52 17.65 35.12
N LEU A 399 6.85 16.64 34.58
CA LEU A 399 7.44 15.33 34.27
C LEU A 399 8.04 15.36 32.86
N LYS A 400 8.98 14.45 32.57
CA LYS A 400 9.67 14.34 31.30
C LYS A 400 9.01 13.26 30.43
N PRO A 401 8.10 13.61 29.49
CA PRO A 401 7.53 12.63 28.59
C PRO A 401 8.49 12.32 27.43
N LEU A 402 8.45 11.07 26.97
CA LEU A 402 9.02 10.64 25.70
C LEU A 402 7.93 10.02 24.84
N GLY A 403 7.63 10.67 23.72
CA GLY A 403 6.70 10.15 22.74
C GLY A 403 7.38 9.12 21.83
N LEU A 404 6.67 8.06 21.51
CA LEU A 404 7.07 7.00 20.60
C LEU A 404 5.97 6.82 19.54
N ASP A 405 6.32 6.91 18.26
CA ASP A 405 5.35 6.73 17.19
C ASP A 405 5.95 5.91 16.04
N ALA A 406 5.14 5.01 15.50
CA ALA A 406 5.52 4.17 14.38
C ALA A 406 5.44 4.90 13.03
N ASP A 407 4.88 6.11 12.99
CA ASP A 407 4.90 7.00 11.83
C ASP A 407 6.03 8.04 11.98
N THR A 408 7.04 7.93 11.13
CA THR A 408 8.18 8.88 11.14
C THR A 408 7.77 10.30 10.79
N TYR A 409 6.68 10.52 10.03
CA TYR A 409 6.20 11.89 9.76
C TYR A 409 5.63 12.51 11.02
N THR A 410 4.85 11.75 11.78
CA THR A 410 4.33 12.16 13.07
C THR A 410 5.50 12.43 14.04
N ALA A 411 6.44 11.50 14.15
CA ALA A 411 7.61 11.67 15.02
C ALA A 411 8.45 12.89 14.62
N LYS A 412 8.70 13.09 13.31
CA LYS A 412 9.44 14.23 12.79
C LYS A 412 8.73 15.57 13.03
N ALA A 413 7.41 15.63 12.76
CA ALA A 413 6.62 16.83 13.00
C ALA A 413 6.62 17.25 14.47
N HIS A 414 6.55 16.28 15.38
CA HIS A 414 6.67 16.56 16.82
C HIS A 414 8.07 17.01 17.20
N HIS A 415 9.11 16.41 16.62
CA HIS A 415 10.50 16.80 16.87
C HIS A 415 10.76 18.24 16.37
N GLU A 416 10.26 18.60 15.17
CA GLU A 416 10.33 19.97 14.66
C GLU A 416 9.55 20.98 15.52
N ALA A 417 8.52 20.51 16.23
CA ALA A 417 7.79 21.30 17.23
C ALA A 417 8.47 21.34 18.62
N GLY A 418 9.71 20.86 18.72
CA GLY A 418 10.50 20.88 19.94
C GLY A 418 10.16 19.81 20.98
N ARG A 419 9.31 18.82 20.65
CA ARG A 419 8.93 17.74 21.56
C ARG A 419 9.92 16.58 21.48
N ASN A 420 10.14 15.92 22.62
CA ASN A 420 10.97 14.71 22.67
C ASN A 420 10.16 13.50 22.17
N VAL A 421 10.17 13.28 20.86
CA VAL A 421 9.44 12.20 20.20
C VAL A 421 10.40 11.43 19.30
N LEU A 422 10.40 10.10 19.45
CA LEU A 422 11.22 9.19 18.68
C LEU A 422 10.34 8.31 17.77
N PHE A 423 10.87 7.96 16.62
CA PHE A 423 10.31 6.87 15.84
C PHE A 423 10.54 5.54 16.56
N ALA A 424 9.47 4.81 16.85
CA ALA A 424 9.52 3.48 17.40
C ALA A 424 8.26 2.71 17.05
N ASP A 425 8.45 1.48 16.56
CA ASP A 425 7.36 0.54 16.32
C ASP A 425 7.23 -0.38 17.54
N ALA A 426 6.09 -0.31 18.23
CA ALA A 426 5.81 -1.13 19.40
C ALA A 426 5.72 -2.63 19.10
N GLU A 427 5.53 -2.99 17.84
CA GLU A 427 5.49 -4.39 17.37
C GLU A 427 6.90 -4.93 17.05
N ASP A 428 7.91 -4.06 16.94
CA ASP A 428 9.28 -4.48 16.64
C ASP A 428 9.97 -5.08 17.88
N SER A 429 10.24 -6.38 17.84
CA SER A 429 10.98 -7.09 18.89
C SER A 429 12.39 -6.51 19.12
N ASN A 430 13.01 -5.89 18.09
CA ASN A 430 14.34 -5.28 18.21
C ASN A 430 14.27 -3.95 18.96
N PHE A 431 13.20 -3.16 18.78
CA PHE A 431 12.95 -1.98 19.59
C PHE A 431 12.97 -2.38 21.07
N TRP A 432 12.20 -3.38 21.44
CA TRP A 432 12.14 -3.85 22.82
C TRP A 432 13.49 -4.39 23.33
N ARG A 433 14.29 -5.09 22.52
CA ARG A 433 15.61 -5.58 22.93
C ARG A 433 16.61 -4.47 23.24
N SER A 434 16.50 -3.35 22.55
CA SER A 434 17.37 -2.18 22.75
C SER A 434 16.82 -1.16 23.77
N CYS A 435 15.57 -1.35 24.19
CA CYS A 435 14.86 -0.46 25.10
C CYS A 435 15.39 -0.61 26.53
N ASN A 436 15.93 0.47 27.09
CA ASN A 436 16.31 0.54 28.49
C ASN A 436 15.24 1.31 29.28
N LEU A 437 14.47 0.61 30.11
CA LEU A 437 13.35 1.14 30.89
C LEU A 437 13.77 1.62 32.30
N GLY A 438 15.05 1.64 32.64
CA GLY A 438 15.56 1.77 34.00
C GLY A 438 15.13 3.01 34.78
N GLN A 439 14.72 4.09 34.11
CA GLN A 439 14.24 5.33 34.77
C GLN A 439 12.76 5.62 34.50
N VAL A 440 12.12 4.87 33.63
CA VAL A 440 10.73 5.08 33.27
C VAL A 440 9.81 4.70 34.43
N LYS A 441 8.94 5.63 34.83
CA LYS A 441 8.00 5.46 35.95
C LYS A 441 6.62 5.00 35.50
N ALA A 442 6.17 5.41 34.30
CA ALA A 442 4.86 5.07 33.75
C ALA A 442 4.88 4.91 32.22
N ALA A 443 3.92 4.19 31.70
CA ALA A 443 3.71 4.06 30.25
C ALA A 443 2.25 4.35 29.88
N ILE A 444 2.04 5.11 28.79
CA ILE A 444 0.74 5.40 28.22
C ILE A 444 0.66 4.77 26.84
N LEU A 445 -0.34 3.92 26.60
CA LEU A 445 -0.60 3.29 25.33
C LEU A 445 -1.73 4.06 24.62
N ALA A 446 -1.34 5.07 23.84
CA ALA A 446 -2.24 6.01 23.16
C ALA A 446 -2.42 5.71 21.65
N MET A 447 -1.83 4.63 21.12
CA MET A 447 -2.09 4.16 19.76
C MET A 447 -3.51 3.62 19.62
N ASP A 448 -4.13 3.71 18.43
CA ASP A 448 -5.48 3.20 18.18
C ASP A 448 -5.49 1.68 17.93
N ASP A 449 -4.39 1.11 17.43
CA ASP A 449 -4.26 -0.31 17.13
C ASP A 449 -4.31 -1.18 18.38
N LEU A 450 -5.20 -2.18 18.37
CA LEU A 450 -5.36 -3.09 19.51
C LEU A 450 -4.16 -4.04 19.62
N GLU A 451 -3.68 -4.61 18.52
CA GLU A 451 -2.60 -5.59 18.54
C GLU A 451 -1.29 -4.96 19.00
N ALA A 452 -0.98 -3.75 18.50
CA ALA A 452 0.16 -2.96 18.96
C ALA A 452 0.11 -2.66 20.46
N LYS A 453 -1.08 -2.35 21.03
CA LYS A 453 -1.27 -2.19 22.48
C LYS A 453 -0.98 -3.45 23.25
N LEU A 454 -1.53 -4.59 22.79
CA LEU A 454 -1.33 -5.88 23.43
C LEU A 454 0.14 -6.27 23.46
N ILE A 455 0.83 -6.09 22.33
CA ILE A 455 2.27 -6.37 22.21
C ILE A 455 3.07 -5.43 23.11
N ALA A 456 2.77 -4.13 23.11
CA ALA A 456 3.45 -3.14 23.94
C ALA A 456 3.29 -3.46 25.44
N ALA A 457 2.06 -3.73 25.90
CA ALA A 457 1.80 -4.08 27.29
C ALA A 457 2.54 -5.35 27.71
N ARG A 458 2.46 -6.43 26.94
CA ARG A 458 3.18 -7.69 27.18
C ARG A 458 4.69 -7.49 27.21
N SER A 459 5.23 -6.74 26.24
CA SER A 459 6.67 -6.50 26.12
C SER A 459 7.22 -5.69 27.29
N LEU A 460 6.48 -4.68 27.78
CA LEU A 460 6.83 -3.94 28.98
C LEU A 460 6.90 -4.87 30.20
N ARG A 461 5.89 -5.70 30.43
CA ARG A 461 5.85 -6.65 31.57
C ARG A 461 6.91 -7.72 31.48
N GLN A 462 7.13 -8.31 30.31
CA GLN A 462 8.19 -9.31 30.09
C GLN A 462 9.60 -8.78 30.39
N ARG A 463 9.79 -7.46 30.28
CA ARG A 463 11.06 -6.79 30.61
C ARG A 463 11.17 -6.32 32.05
N GLY A 464 10.22 -6.73 32.87
CA GLY A 464 10.24 -6.40 34.29
C GLY A 464 9.76 -4.98 34.62
N PHE A 465 9.10 -4.30 33.68
CA PHE A 465 8.52 -2.98 33.98
C PHE A 465 7.39 -3.13 34.98
N SER A 466 7.60 -2.51 36.16
CA SER A 466 6.67 -2.56 37.31
C SER A 466 5.82 -1.30 37.45
N GLY A 467 6.10 -0.25 36.66
CA GLY A 467 5.33 1.00 36.70
C GLY A 467 3.92 0.82 36.08
N PRO A 468 3.03 1.79 36.33
CA PRO A 468 1.68 1.74 35.78
C PRO A 468 1.68 1.84 34.26
N ILE A 469 0.88 0.98 33.63
CA ILE A 469 0.58 1.01 32.20
C ILE A 469 -0.88 1.43 32.04
N VAL A 470 -1.09 2.60 31.43
CA VAL A 470 -2.41 3.17 31.17
C VAL A 470 -2.72 3.09 29.69
N ALA A 471 -3.85 2.52 29.30
CA ALA A 471 -4.23 2.39 27.91
C ALA A 471 -5.63 2.95 27.65
N HIS A 472 -5.79 3.66 26.53
CA HIS A 472 -7.13 3.99 26.06
C HIS A 472 -7.72 2.84 25.23
N ALA A 473 -9.05 2.69 25.25
CA ALA A 473 -9.81 1.77 24.40
C ALA A 473 -10.85 2.53 23.60
N LEU A 474 -11.02 2.16 22.33
CA LEU A 474 -12.08 2.69 21.48
C LEU A 474 -13.37 1.91 21.66
N HIS A 475 -13.28 0.61 21.97
CA HIS A 475 -14.40 -0.31 22.14
C HIS A 475 -14.32 -0.99 23.52
N GLU A 476 -15.47 -1.18 24.14
CA GLU A 476 -15.57 -1.81 25.46
C GLU A 476 -15.01 -3.24 25.49
N ALA A 477 -15.30 -4.01 24.43
CA ALA A 477 -14.81 -5.37 24.25
C ALA A 477 -13.26 -5.53 24.24
N HIS A 478 -12.53 -4.44 24.04
CA HIS A 478 -11.06 -4.46 24.01
C HIS A 478 -10.42 -4.26 25.39
N GLN A 479 -11.17 -3.75 26.37
CA GLN A 479 -10.58 -3.41 27.69
C GLN A 479 -10.00 -4.61 28.41
N ASP A 480 -10.73 -5.73 28.43
CA ASP A 480 -10.29 -6.92 29.12
C ASP A 480 -9.04 -7.52 28.47
N GLN A 481 -8.99 -7.56 27.15
CA GLN A 481 -7.80 -8.03 26.42
C GLN A 481 -6.56 -7.18 26.71
N ILE A 482 -6.73 -5.85 26.81
CA ILE A 482 -5.65 -4.92 27.11
C ILE A 482 -5.15 -5.11 28.55
N ARG A 483 -6.06 -5.33 29.51
CA ARG A 483 -5.71 -5.64 30.91
C ARG A 483 -5.00 -6.99 31.04
N GLU A 484 -5.51 -8.02 30.40
CA GLU A 484 -4.88 -9.34 30.34
C GLU A 484 -3.47 -9.30 29.74
N ALA A 485 -3.23 -8.37 28.80
CA ALA A 485 -1.91 -8.15 28.23
C ALA A 485 -0.94 -7.45 29.19
N GLY A 486 -1.41 -6.90 30.32
CA GLY A 486 -0.56 -6.30 31.36
C GLY A 486 -0.80 -4.82 31.63
N ALA A 487 -1.81 -4.18 31.04
CA ALA A 487 -2.18 -2.81 31.40
C ALA A 487 -2.92 -2.79 32.74
N ASP A 488 -2.57 -1.83 33.61
CA ASP A 488 -3.21 -1.67 34.92
C ASP A 488 -4.54 -0.93 34.82
N TYR A 489 -4.59 0.04 33.90
CA TYR A 489 -5.77 0.92 33.73
C TYR A 489 -6.14 1.03 32.27
N THR A 490 -7.44 0.89 32.01
CA THR A 490 -8.03 1.13 30.69
C THR A 490 -9.23 2.05 30.83
N TYR A 491 -9.42 2.97 29.88
CA TYR A 491 -10.64 3.77 29.85
C TYR A 491 -11.12 3.99 28.42
N LEU A 492 -12.44 4.15 28.29
CA LEU A 492 -13.10 4.41 27.00
C LEU A 492 -12.99 5.89 26.65
N THR A 493 -12.24 6.21 25.61
CA THR A 493 -11.96 7.60 25.22
C THR A 493 -13.25 8.37 24.92
N MET A 494 -14.21 7.77 24.21
CA MET A 494 -15.47 8.43 23.85
C MET A 494 -16.40 8.62 25.06
N ASN A 495 -16.44 7.66 25.99
CA ASN A 495 -17.23 7.80 27.20
C ASN A 495 -16.66 8.92 28.09
N GLN A 496 -15.34 8.97 28.26
CA GLN A 496 -14.71 10.02 29.03
C GLN A 496 -14.91 11.42 28.40
N ALA A 497 -14.80 11.51 27.08
CA ALA A 497 -15.09 12.75 26.36
C ALA A 497 -16.57 13.20 26.58
N GLY A 498 -17.52 12.25 26.59
CA GLY A 498 -18.93 12.54 26.88
C GLY A 498 -19.14 13.04 28.31
N ILE A 499 -18.50 12.41 29.30
CA ILE A 499 -18.56 12.84 30.70
C ILE A 499 -18.01 14.24 30.83
N SER A 500 -16.82 14.51 30.27
CA SER A 500 -16.18 15.82 30.35
C SER A 500 -17.00 16.94 29.69
N LEU A 501 -17.69 16.63 28.55
CA LEU A 501 -18.63 17.56 27.92
C LEU A 501 -19.82 17.88 28.84
N ALA A 502 -20.38 16.88 29.52
CA ALA A 502 -21.48 17.08 30.45
C ALA A 502 -21.05 17.93 31.67
N GLU A 503 -19.86 17.66 32.22
CA GLU A 503 -19.29 18.44 33.34
C GLU A 503 -19.09 19.91 32.94
N GLN A 504 -18.47 20.19 31.81
CA GLN A 504 -18.29 21.55 31.30
C GLN A 504 -19.61 22.27 31.04
N THR A 505 -20.65 21.55 30.55
CA THR A 505 -21.98 22.10 30.33
C THR A 505 -22.61 22.49 31.64
N THR A 506 -22.53 21.62 32.67
CA THR A 506 -23.11 21.93 33.99
C THR A 506 -22.38 23.09 34.69
N GLU A 507 -21.05 23.16 34.56
CA GLU A 507 -20.28 24.30 35.04
C GLU A 507 -20.65 25.62 34.34
N ALA A 508 -20.86 25.58 33.02
CA ALA A 508 -21.25 26.75 32.25
C ALA A 508 -22.65 27.23 32.66
N MET A 509 -23.60 26.30 32.87
CA MET A 509 -24.95 26.62 33.38
C MET A 509 -24.92 27.22 34.79
N ALA A 510 -24.00 26.82 35.64
CA ALA A 510 -23.86 27.38 36.98
C ALA A 510 -23.23 28.79 37.03
N LYS A 511 -22.60 29.23 35.93
CA LYS A 511 -22.01 30.56 35.77
C LYS A 511 -22.93 31.57 35.10
N THR A 512 -24.05 31.09 34.52
CA THR A 512 -25.14 31.91 33.95
C THR A 512 -26.29 32.09 34.94
#